data_9f9f53c6616b4bd0f5f1f81d09b36672
#
_entry.id   9f9f53c6616b4bd0f5f1f81d09b36672
#
_cell.length_a   1.000
_cell.length_b   1.000
_cell.length_c   1.000
_cell.angle_alpha   90.00
_cell.angle_beta   90.00
_cell.angle_gamma   90.00
#
_symmetry.space_group_name_H-M   'P 1'
#
loop_
_entity.id
_entity.type
_entity.pdbx_description
1 polymer ?
#
loop_
_entity_poly.entity_id
_entity_poly.type
_entity_poly.pdbx_seq_one_letter_code
_entity_poly.pdbx_strand_id
1 'polypeptide(L)'
;MKTIYESLIWKEVRITGHAAAQHIPLKYGEAGTTGTRATLIAGTHGDEGPWSALAIKMLCQHSVAKLTGRLRVIFTANALAAEVERRNSWIDSPNPVDLDSVFPGNKDGSHTDRLAGFIAPLISDSDVVIDLHGGGTWCVNAFVKRFEGSEQLAADLGAPFISNAPNKPGGLTTYARSLGIKVANVEVGGRSSKEMYWTERNAKGLERALFTPGILALDAPPAPAEKAIDVSATVAMRAKVGGIFVPTLREDTVGTIVPTGTEMGKILDLHTLAELQVFTAPYEQTAMMLMRPQICTIEGSALVYLIAKPA
;
A
#
# COMPACT_ATOMS: atom_id res chain seq x y z
N MET A 1 2.08 27.24 15.44
CA MET A 1 0.70 26.75 15.24
C MET A 1 0.72 25.24 15.42
N LYS A 2 -0.32 24.69 16.10
CA LYS A 2 -0.45 23.25 16.32
C LYS A 2 -0.63 22.52 15.00
N THR A 3 0.06 21.40 14.81
CA THR A 3 -0.09 20.57 13.62
C THR A 3 -1.32 19.67 13.71
N ILE A 4 -1.74 19.08 12.57
CA ILE A 4 -2.80 18.07 12.56
C ILE A 4 -2.39 16.91 13.48
N TYR A 5 -1.12 16.46 13.42
CA TYR A 5 -0.64 15.37 14.26
C TYR A 5 -0.77 15.66 15.75
N GLU A 6 -0.36 16.83 16.20
CA GLU A 6 -0.48 17.27 17.61
C GLU A 6 -1.94 17.45 18.04
N SER A 7 -2.86 17.53 17.08
CA SER A 7 -4.30 17.72 17.30
C SER A 7 -5.08 16.42 17.24
N LEU A 8 -4.43 15.28 16.89
CA LEU A 8 -5.08 13.99 16.86
C LEU A 8 -5.58 13.61 18.27
N ILE A 9 -6.85 13.28 18.33
CA ILE A 9 -7.44 12.62 19.50
C ILE A 9 -7.23 11.13 19.30
N TRP A 10 -6.33 10.58 20.10
CA TRP A 10 -5.99 9.16 20.02
C TRP A 10 -7.05 8.30 20.68
N LYS A 11 -7.40 7.22 20.00
CA LYS A 11 -8.32 6.19 20.45
C LYS A 11 -7.67 4.83 20.35
N GLU A 12 -8.09 3.94 21.22
CA GLU A 12 -7.61 2.56 21.28
C GLU A 12 -8.79 1.60 21.35
N VAL A 13 -8.76 0.59 20.51
CA VAL A 13 -9.65 -0.57 20.60
C VAL A 13 -8.81 -1.77 21.00
N ARG A 14 -9.29 -2.55 21.96
CA ARG A 14 -8.59 -3.75 22.43
C ARG A 14 -9.17 -5.00 21.80
N ILE A 15 -8.37 -5.66 20.99
CA ILE A 15 -8.75 -6.93 20.38
C ILE A 15 -8.55 -8.01 21.42
N THR A 16 -9.64 -8.65 21.82
CA THR A 16 -9.71 -9.68 22.85
C THR A 16 -9.82 -11.08 22.25
N GLY A 17 -9.91 -12.10 23.09
CA GLY A 17 -10.13 -13.48 22.67
C GLY A 17 -8.85 -14.31 22.54
N HIS A 18 -7.73 -13.84 23.12
CA HIS A 18 -6.49 -14.59 23.21
C HIS A 18 -6.43 -15.42 24.48
N ALA A 19 -5.89 -16.65 24.39
CA ALA A 19 -5.85 -17.62 25.49
C ALA A 19 -5.14 -17.09 26.75
N ALA A 20 -4.14 -16.22 26.60
CA ALA A 20 -3.42 -15.58 27.71
C ALA A 20 -4.11 -14.31 28.24
N ALA A 21 -5.37 -14.08 27.89
CA ALA A 21 -6.11 -12.86 28.22
C ALA A 21 -5.41 -11.54 27.82
N GLN A 22 -4.49 -11.64 26.89
CA GLN A 22 -3.78 -10.47 26.35
C GLN A 22 -4.72 -9.65 25.44
N HIS A 23 -4.51 -8.35 25.46
CA HIS A 23 -5.21 -7.42 24.59
C HIS A 23 -4.23 -6.83 23.60
N ILE A 24 -4.54 -6.91 22.31
CA ILE A 24 -3.72 -6.31 21.27
C ILE A 24 -4.41 -5.02 20.84
N PRO A 25 -3.74 -3.86 21.01
CA PRO A 25 -4.37 -2.58 20.73
C PRO A 25 -4.37 -2.31 19.21
N LEU A 26 -5.53 -1.89 18.69
CA LEU A 26 -5.64 -1.11 17.47
C LEU A 26 -5.71 0.36 17.87
N LYS A 27 -4.72 1.17 17.48
CA LYS A 27 -4.68 2.60 17.74
C LYS A 27 -4.97 3.40 16.49
N TYR A 28 -5.79 4.42 16.63
CA TYR A 28 -6.07 5.38 15.56
C TYR A 28 -6.23 6.79 16.12
N GLY A 29 -5.95 7.78 15.28
CA GLY A 29 -6.09 9.19 15.64
C GLY A 29 -7.19 9.85 14.82
N GLU A 30 -7.92 10.79 15.41
CA GLU A 30 -8.93 11.60 14.72
C GLU A 30 -8.68 13.09 14.93
N ALA A 31 -8.87 13.88 13.87
CA ALA A 31 -8.86 15.34 13.92
C ALA A 31 -9.96 15.91 13.02
N GLY A 32 -10.40 17.14 13.34
CA GLY A 32 -11.55 17.78 12.69
C GLY A 32 -12.88 17.29 13.24
N THR A 33 -13.93 18.12 13.13
CA THR A 33 -15.23 17.84 13.74
C THR A 33 -16.39 17.83 12.76
N THR A 34 -16.23 18.47 11.59
CA THR A 34 -17.29 18.66 10.59
C THR A 34 -16.76 18.36 9.17
N GLY A 35 -17.66 18.28 8.21
CA GLY A 35 -17.31 18.10 6.80
C GLY A 35 -17.00 16.66 6.42
N THR A 36 -16.49 16.51 5.21
CA THR A 36 -16.10 15.23 4.59
C THR A 36 -15.03 14.52 5.42
N ARG A 37 -15.18 13.22 5.63
CA ARG A 37 -14.21 12.40 6.37
C ARG A 37 -13.35 11.57 5.43
N ALA A 38 -12.03 11.72 5.57
CA ALA A 38 -11.08 10.76 5.03
C ALA A 38 -10.56 9.83 6.13
N THR A 39 -10.40 8.55 5.78
CA THR A 39 -9.64 7.59 6.57
C THR A 39 -8.41 7.14 5.78
N LEU A 40 -7.22 7.35 6.35
CA LEU A 40 -5.95 6.92 5.82
C LEU A 40 -5.48 5.71 6.63
N ILE A 41 -5.20 4.62 5.95
CA ILE A 41 -4.79 3.35 6.57
C ILE A 41 -3.45 2.95 6.02
N ALA A 42 -2.51 2.58 6.91
CA ALA A 42 -1.25 1.95 6.57
C ALA A 42 -1.02 0.71 7.43
N GLY A 43 -0.11 -0.16 6.99
CA GLY A 43 0.27 -1.34 7.76
C GLY A 43 -0.83 -2.41 7.84
N THR A 44 -1.68 -2.51 6.83
CA THR A 44 -2.57 -3.65 6.60
C THR A 44 -1.75 -4.94 6.49
N HIS A 45 -0.60 -4.87 5.81
CA HIS A 45 0.46 -5.88 5.87
C HIS A 45 1.65 -5.32 6.66
N GLY A 46 2.20 -6.11 7.55
CA GLY A 46 3.21 -5.63 8.48
C GLY A 46 4.56 -5.32 7.85
N ASP A 47 4.88 -5.97 6.74
CA ASP A 47 6.11 -5.73 5.98
C ASP A 47 6.03 -4.53 5.02
N GLU A 48 4.85 -3.92 4.87
CA GLU A 48 4.60 -2.80 3.96
C GLU A 48 4.41 -1.45 4.70
N GLY A 49 4.38 -1.47 6.04
CA GLY A 49 3.84 -0.39 6.84
C GLY A 49 4.70 0.85 7.09
N PRO A 50 6.00 0.76 7.41
CA PRO A 50 6.73 1.88 8.02
C PRO A 50 6.77 3.15 7.17
N TRP A 51 7.10 3.06 5.89
CA TRP A 51 7.15 4.22 4.97
C TRP A 51 5.77 4.79 4.65
N SER A 52 4.74 3.93 4.54
CA SER A 52 3.36 4.38 4.35
C SER A 52 2.83 5.13 5.57
N ALA A 53 3.11 4.64 6.78
CA ALA A 53 2.81 5.33 8.03
C ALA A 53 3.54 6.67 8.13
N LEU A 54 4.82 6.71 7.73
CA LEU A 54 5.61 7.94 7.71
C LEU A 54 5.06 8.96 6.71
N ALA A 55 4.57 8.53 5.55
CA ALA A 55 3.91 9.42 4.59
C ALA A 55 2.65 10.08 5.19
N ILE A 56 1.82 9.32 5.90
CA ILE A 56 0.67 9.88 6.64
C ILE A 56 1.16 10.87 7.73
N LYS A 57 2.24 10.52 8.44
CA LYS A 57 2.81 11.40 9.46
C LYS A 57 3.32 12.71 8.87
N MET A 58 3.95 12.68 7.69
CA MET A 58 4.42 13.86 6.97
C MET A 58 3.26 14.77 6.56
N LEU A 59 2.17 14.21 5.99
CA LEU A 59 0.93 14.94 5.73
C LEU A 59 0.42 15.64 6.99
N CYS A 60 0.41 14.95 8.13
CA CYS A 60 -0.08 15.48 9.39
C CYS A 60 0.81 16.59 10.01
N GLN A 61 1.92 17.00 9.36
CA GLN A 61 2.69 18.18 9.77
C GLN A 61 2.04 19.51 9.35
N HIS A 62 1.08 19.50 8.46
CA HIS A 62 0.31 20.72 8.17
C HIS A 62 -0.36 21.26 9.44
N SER A 63 -0.54 22.58 9.47
CA SER A 63 -1.29 23.23 10.56
C SER A 63 -2.72 22.66 10.65
N VAL A 64 -3.22 22.41 11.84
CA VAL A 64 -4.60 21.95 12.03
C VAL A 64 -5.63 22.97 11.52
N ALA A 65 -5.28 24.25 11.45
CA ALA A 65 -6.14 25.29 10.87
C ALA A 65 -6.39 25.07 9.35
N LYS A 66 -5.60 24.24 8.69
CA LYS A 66 -5.79 23.85 7.29
C LYS A 66 -6.74 22.65 7.13
N LEU A 67 -7.10 21.97 8.20
CA LEU A 67 -8.03 20.86 8.18
C LEU A 67 -9.47 21.37 8.26
N THR A 68 -10.17 21.33 7.13
CA THR A 68 -11.56 21.79 6.98
C THR A 68 -12.56 20.63 7.04
N GLY A 69 -12.10 19.40 6.82
CA GLY A 69 -12.86 18.19 6.98
C GLY A 69 -12.50 17.42 8.25
N ARG A 70 -12.80 16.13 8.23
CA ARG A 70 -12.45 15.18 9.30
C ARG A 70 -11.41 14.21 8.78
N LEU A 71 -10.37 13.98 9.55
CA LEU A 71 -9.31 13.05 9.24
C LEU A 71 -9.23 11.96 10.30
N ARG A 72 -9.23 10.71 9.86
CA ARG A 72 -8.87 9.54 10.67
C ARG A 72 -7.61 8.94 10.11
N VAL A 73 -6.68 8.58 10.99
CA VAL A 73 -5.42 7.93 10.61
C VAL A 73 -5.22 6.65 11.40
N ILE A 74 -4.90 5.57 10.69
CA ILE A 74 -4.46 4.29 11.24
C ILE A 74 -3.05 4.07 10.70
N PHE A 75 -2.02 4.36 11.51
CA PHE A 75 -0.62 4.26 11.07
C PHE A 75 -0.16 2.82 10.91
N THR A 76 -0.71 1.90 11.70
CA THR A 76 -0.36 0.48 11.66
C THR A 76 -1.62 -0.33 11.98
N ALA A 77 -2.28 -0.81 10.94
CA ALA A 77 -3.51 -1.56 11.10
C ALA A 77 -3.25 -2.95 11.71
N ASN A 78 -2.16 -3.60 11.34
CA ASN A 78 -1.78 -4.94 11.79
C ASN A 78 -0.47 -4.90 12.59
N ALA A 79 -0.57 -4.50 13.86
CA ALA A 79 0.59 -4.30 14.73
C ALA A 79 1.41 -5.58 14.93
N LEU A 80 0.76 -6.76 15.06
CA LEU A 80 1.46 -8.03 15.24
C LEU A 80 2.23 -8.49 13.99
N ALA A 81 1.72 -8.16 12.82
CA ALA A 81 2.44 -8.42 11.58
C ALA A 81 3.62 -7.46 11.42
N ALA A 82 3.43 -6.17 11.79
CA ALA A 82 4.47 -5.15 11.72
C ALA A 82 5.63 -5.41 12.70
N GLU A 83 5.34 -5.93 13.89
CA GLU A 83 6.36 -6.28 14.90
C GLU A 83 7.43 -7.25 14.37
N VAL A 84 7.03 -8.14 13.46
CA VAL A 84 7.91 -9.17 12.89
C VAL A 84 8.25 -8.90 11.40
N GLU A 85 7.90 -7.73 10.89
CA GLU A 85 8.06 -7.35 9.48
C GLU A 85 7.57 -8.43 8.50
N ARG A 86 6.38 -9.00 8.76
CA ARG A 86 5.75 -10.01 7.90
C ARG A 86 4.40 -9.53 7.40
N ARG A 87 3.97 -10.10 6.28
CA ARG A 87 2.67 -9.79 5.68
C ARG A 87 1.51 -10.02 6.66
N ASN A 88 1.46 -11.17 7.32
CA ASN A 88 0.34 -11.59 8.16
C ASN A 88 0.73 -11.67 9.63
N SER A 89 -0.26 -11.57 10.52
CA SER A 89 -0.09 -11.75 11.95
C SER A 89 0.45 -13.14 12.26
N TRP A 90 1.49 -13.21 13.07
CA TRP A 90 2.09 -14.48 13.50
C TRP A 90 1.17 -15.29 14.43
N ILE A 91 0.25 -14.64 15.13
CA ILE A 91 -0.64 -15.27 16.10
C ILE A 91 -1.69 -16.18 15.45
N ASP A 92 -1.99 -15.99 14.17
CA ASP A 92 -2.87 -16.85 13.39
C ASP A 92 -2.16 -18.10 12.81
N SER A 93 -0.91 -18.36 13.25
CA SER A 93 -0.18 -19.59 12.89
C SER A 93 -0.90 -20.85 13.45
N PRO A 94 -0.93 -21.98 12.72
CA PRO A 94 -0.21 -22.25 11.46
C PRO A 94 -0.94 -21.79 10.20
N ASN A 95 -2.13 -21.25 10.30
CA ASN A 95 -2.94 -20.81 9.16
C ASN A 95 -2.98 -19.27 9.08
N PRO A 96 -1.94 -18.64 8.53
CA PRO A 96 -1.89 -17.19 8.45
C PRO A 96 -3.06 -16.65 7.62
N VAL A 97 -3.71 -15.61 8.14
CA VAL A 97 -4.86 -14.94 7.51
C VAL A 97 -4.42 -13.58 6.99
N ASP A 98 -4.72 -13.30 5.73
CA ASP A 98 -4.47 -11.99 5.11
C ASP A 98 -5.58 -11.01 5.53
N LEU A 99 -5.21 -9.94 6.25
CA LEU A 99 -6.15 -8.92 6.70
C LEU A 99 -6.93 -8.30 5.53
N ASP A 100 -6.29 -8.09 4.37
CA ASP A 100 -6.94 -7.59 3.16
C ASP A 100 -7.71 -8.70 2.40
N SER A 101 -8.24 -9.69 3.10
CA SER A 101 -9.06 -10.78 2.53
C SER A 101 -10.24 -11.19 3.40
N VAL A 102 -10.44 -10.53 4.54
CA VAL A 102 -11.44 -10.95 5.54
C VAL A 102 -12.43 -9.85 5.94
N PHE A 103 -12.43 -8.70 5.26
CA PHE A 103 -13.42 -7.65 5.53
C PHE A 103 -14.85 -8.10 5.14
N PRO A 104 -15.87 -7.75 5.97
CA PRO A 104 -15.85 -6.84 7.12
C PRO A 104 -15.40 -7.46 8.44
N GLY A 105 -14.87 -8.67 8.45
CA GLY A 105 -14.41 -9.36 9.66
C GLY A 105 -15.45 -10.27 10.29
N ASN A 106 -15.01 -11.01 11.31
CA ASN A 106 -15.84 -11.92 12.11
C ASN A 106 -15.38 -11.87 13.56
N LYS A 107 -16.28 -11.47 14.48
CA LYS A 107 -15.98 -11.38 15.93
C LYS A 107 -15.59 -12.73 16.56
N ASP A 108 -16.05 -13.83 15.98
CA ASP A 108 -15.83 -15.20 16.46
C ASP A 108 -14.71 -15.93 15.67
N GLY A 109 -14.04 -15.21 14.74
CA GLY A 109 -12.98 -15.73 13.89
C GLY A 109 -11.57 -15.66 14.49
N SER A 110 -10.58 -15.76 13.64
CA SER A 110 -9.15 -15.58 13.98
C SER A 110 -8.88 -14.19 14.58
N HIS A 111 -7.64 -13.95 15.05
CA HIS A 111 -7.24 -12.59 15.44
C HIS A 111 -7.45 -11.60 14.31
N THR A 112 -7.03 -11.96 13.09
CA THR A 112 -7.12 -11.11 11.90
C THR A 112 -8.58 -10.87 11.49
N ASP A 113 -9.48 -11.86 11.61
CA ASP A 113 -10.92 -11.66 11.40
C ASP A 113 -11.50 -10.63 12.40
N ARG A 114 -11.13 -10.75 13.68
CA ARG A 114 -11.59 -9.81 14.70
C ARG A 114 -11.02 -8.41 14.48
N LEU A 115 -9.74 -8.31 14.08
CA LEU A 115 -9.09 -7.04 13.72
C LEU A 115 -9.84 -6.34 12.57
N ALA A 116 -10.16 -7.06 11.50
CA ALA A 116 -11.00 -6.55 10.42
C ALA A 116 -12.36 -6.06 10.93
N GLY A 117 -12.98 -6.82 11.85
CA GLY A 117 -14.26 -6.45 12.47
C GLY A 117 -14.21 -5.16 13.29
N PHE A 118 -13.05 -4.78 13.84
CA PHE A 118 -12.86 -3.48 14.49
C PHE A 118 -12.51 -2.34 13.51
N ILE A 119 -11.85 -2.65 12.40
CA ILE A 119 -11.52 -1.65 11.38
C ILE A 119 -12.75 -1.32 10.52
N ALA A 120 -13.58 -2.30 10.18
CA ALA A 120 -14.72 -2.13 9.28
C ALA A 120 -15.68 -0.98 9.68
N PRO A 121 -16.08 -0.81 10.98
CA PRO A 121 -16.89 0.34 11.40
C PRO A 121 -16.19 1.69 11.21
N LEU A 122 -14.85 1.74 11.33
CA LEU A 122 -14.07 2.96 11.10
C LEU A 122 -14.07 3.33 9.60
N ILE A 123 -14.05 2.32 8.72
CA ILE A 123 -14.17 2.51 7.27
C ILE A 123 -15.57 2.97 6.91
N SER A 124 -16.62 2.29 7.41
CA SER A 124 -18.01 2.57 7.05
C SER A 124 -18.50 3.97 7.42
N ASP A 125 -17.82 4.64 8.35
CA ASP A 125 -18.07 6.03 8.76
C ASP A 125 -17.21 7.05 7.98
N SER A 126 -16.75 6.69 6.78
CA SER A 126 -15.87 7.52 5.94
C SER A 126 -16.52 7.87 4.61
N ASP A 127 -16.17 9.01 4.04
CA ASP A 127 -16.54 9.41 2.68
C ASP A 127 -15.43 9.02 1.67
N VAL A 128 -14.18 9.00 2.16
CA VAL A 128 -12.98 8.65 1.39
C VAL A 128 -12.11 7.71 2.20
N VAL A 129 -11.62 6.65 1.60
CA VAL A 129 -10.63 5.73 2.19
C VAL A 129 -9.43 5.60 1.28
N ILE A 130 -8.25 5.83 1.82
CA ILE A 130 -6.98 5.60 1.14
C ILE A 130 -6.23 4.52 1.90
N ASP A 131 -6.07 3.37 1.26
CA ASP A 131 -5.37 2.21 1.78
C ASP A 131 -3.95 2.19 1.21
N LEU A 132 -2.96 2.43 2.08
CA LEU A 132 -1.56 2.56 1.70
C LEU A 132 -0.83 1.25 1.91
N HIS A 133 -0.41 0.69 0.80
CA HIS A 133 0.46 -0.47 0.67
C HIS A 133 1.82 -0.08 0.09
N GLY A 134 2.62 -1.07 -0.22
CA GLY A 134 3.92 -0.90 -0.89
C GLY A 134 4.54 -2.24 -1.24
N GLY A 135 5.81 -2.22 -1.60
CA GLY A 135 6.56 -3.42 -1.98
C GLY A 135 7.01 -4.30 -0.81
N GLY A 136 6.80 -3.88 0.41
CA GLY A 136 7.27 -4.62 1.57
C GLY A 136 8.78 -4.64 1.71
N THR A 137 9.29 -5.61 2.46
CA THR A 137 10.73 -5.77 2.73
C THR A 137 11.50 -6.37 1.56
N TRP A 138 10.83 -6.82 0.51
CA TRP A 138 11.43 -7.63 -0.56
C TRP A 138 11.29 -7.04 -1.98
N CYS A 139 10.48 -6.03 -2.20
CA CYS A 139 10.31 -5.39 -3.51
C CYS A 139 9.96 -3.90 -3.38
N VAL A 140 9.92 -3.22 -4.50
CA VAL A 140 9.47 -1.83 -4.64
C VAL A 140 8.34 -1.77 -5.65
N ASN A 141 7.30 -1.03 -5.31
CA ASN A 141 6.10 -0.81 -6.13
C ASN A 141 6.00 0.67 -6.55
N ALA A 142 5.32 0.93 -7.68
CA ALA A 142 5.14 2.28 -8.20
C ALA A 142 3.80 2.48 -8.94
N PHE A 143 2.68 2.04 -8.35
CA PHE A 143 1.37 2.19 -8.97
C PHE A 143 0.25 2.42 -7.95
N VAL A 144 -0.88 2.92 -8.44
CA VAL A 144 -2.15 3.03 -7.70
C VAL A 144 -3.19 2.18 -8.40
N LYS A 145 -3.98 1.45 -7.62
CA LYS A 145 -5.17 0.77 -8.12
C LYS A 145 -6.34 1.74 -8.11
N ARG A 146 -6.88 1.99 -9.29
CA ARG A 146 -8.04 2.83 -9.52
C ARG A 146 -9.32 2.01 -9.44
N PHE A 147 -10.32 2.59 -8.80
CA PHE A 147 -11.67 2.03 -8.72
C PHE A 147 -12.65 2.96 -9.44
N GLU A 148 -13.72 2.39 -9.99
CA GLU A 148 -14.79 3.13 -10.61
C GLU A 148 -15.39 4.18 -9.65
N GLY A 149 -15.57 5.41 -10.13
CA GLY A 149 -16.03 6.55 -9.31
C GLY A 149 -14.95 7.18 -8.42
N SER A 150 -13.69 6.71 -8.50
CA SER A 150 -12.55 7.22 -7.74
C SER A 150 -11.36 7.62 -8.63
N GLU A 151 -11.60 7.92 -9.91
CA GLU A 151 -10.56 8.20 -10.91
C GLU A 151 -9.70 9.38 -10.52
N GLN A 152 -10.34 10.48 -10.07
CA GLN A 152 -9.62 11.68 -9.64
C GLN A 152 -8.77 11.40 -8.40
N LEU A 153 -9.30 10.63 -7.44
CA LEU A 153 -8.56 10.24 -6.23
C LEU A 153 -7.28 9.47 -6.60
N ALA A 154 -7.37 8.52 -7.54
CA ALA A 154 -6.20 7.78 -8.01
C ALA A 154 -5.18 8.68 -8.73
N ALA A 155 -5.64 9.63 -9.53
CA ALA A 155 -4.78 10.59 -10.23
C ALA A 155 -4.06 11.53 -9.24
N ASP A 156 -4.77 12.04 -8.23
CA ASP A 156 -4.20 12.95 -7.22
C ASP A 156 -3.07 12.29 -6.41
N LEU A 157 -3.13 10.98 -6.20
CA LEU A 157 -2.09 10.22 -5.49
C LEU A 157 -0.74 10.21 -6.24
N GLY A 158 -0.73 10.44 -7.55
CA GLY A 158 0.48 10.77 -8.31
C GLY A 158 1.50 9.63 -8.43
N ALA A 159 1.07 8.38 -8.41
CA ALA A 159 1.93 7.24 -8.75
C ALA A 159 2.29 7.27 -10.23
N PRO A 160 3.44 6.71 -10.64
CA PRO A 160 3.82 6.63 -12.05
C PRO A 160 2.82 5.87 -12.93
N PHE A 161 2.20 4.83 -12.38
CA PHE A 161 1.23 4.00 -13.09
C PHE A 161 -0.11 3.94 -12.37
N ILE A 162 -1.18 3.86 -13.15
CA ILE A 162 -2.54 3.59 -12.67
C ILE A 162 -3.04 2.32 -13.35
N SER A 163 -3.44 1.34 -12.54
CA SER A 163 -4.11 0.11 -12.99
C SER A 163 -5.55 0.06 -12.49
N ASN A 164 -6.44 -0.57 -13.25
CA ASN A 164 -7.77 -0.84 -12.74
C ASN A 164 -7.70 -1.93 -11.66
N ALA A 165 -8.37 -1.70 -10.55
CA ALA A 165 -8.40 -2.65 -9.45
C ALA A 165 -9.24 -3.87 -9.80
N PRO A 166 -8.75 -5.09 -9.53
CA PRO A 166 -9.60 -6.26 -9.58
C PRO A 166 -10.62 -6.22 -8.43
N ASN A 167 -11.77 -6.86 -8.62
CA ASN A 167 -12.66 -7.15 -7.50
C ASN A 167 -12.00 -8.25 -6.63
N LYS A 168 -11.66 -7.91 -5.38
CA LYS A 168 -11.07 -8.84 -4.41
C LYS A 168 -12.07 -9.08 -3.28
N PRO A 169 -12.84 -10.16 -3.30
CA PRO A 169 -13.76 -10.47 -2.19
C PRO A 169 -13.01 -10.46 -0.85
N GLY A 170 -13.61 -9.85 0.17
CA GLY A 170 -12.99 -9.70 1.49
C GLY A 170 -11.90 -8.64 1.57
N GLY A 171 -11.53 -7.99 0.46
CA GLY A 171 -10.57 -6.88 0.48
C GLY A 171 -11.15 -5.62 1.13
N LEU A 172 -10.31 -4.87 1.85
CA LEU A 172 -10.66 -3.61 2.52
C LEU A 172 -11.32 -2.63 1.54
N THR A 173 -10.68 -2.39 0.41
CA THR A 173 -11.19 -1.46 -0.61
C THR A 173 -12.45 -1.96 -1.31
N THR A 174 -12.59 -3.27 -1.50
CA THR A 174 -13.82 -3.88 -2.02
C THR A 174 -14.98 -3.70 -1.04
N TYR A 175 -14.73 -3.91 0.25
CA TYR A 175 -15.72 -3.64 1.29
C TYR A 175 -16.12 -2.17 1.33
N ALA A 176 -15.18 -1.24 1.36
CA ALA A 176 -15.48 0.21 1.37
C ALA A 176 -16.31 0.63 0.15
N ARG A 177 -15.97 0.13 -1.06
CA ARG A 177 -16.77 0.37 -2.28
C ARG A 177 -18.20 -0.14 -2.18
N SER A 178 -18.41 -1.30 -1.57
CA SER A 178 -19.77 -1.86 -1.40
C SER A 178 -20.69 -0.95 -0.57
N LEU A 179 -20.09 -0.03 0.20
CA LEU A 179 -20.78 1.01 0.98
C LEU A 179 -20.89 2.35 0.23
N GLY A 180 -20.45 2.43 -1.02
CA GLY A 180 -20.49 3.67 -1.81
C GLY A 180 -19.36 4.66 -1.48
N ILE A 181 -18.34 4.25 -0.74
CA ILE A 181 -17.22 5.08 -0.33
C ILE A 181 -16.21 5.20 -1.48
N LYS A 182 -15.65 6.40 -1.69
CA LYS A 182 -14.56 6.61 -2.64
C LYS A 182 -13.27 6.01 -2.08
N VAL A 183 -12.59 5.18 -2.89
CA VAL A 183 -11.41 4.45 -2.43
C VAL A 183 -10.26 4.53 -3.42
N ALA A 184 -9.04 4.48 -2.89
CA ALA A 184 -7.84 4.17 -3.65
C ALA A 184 -6.96 3.20 -2.86
N ASN A 185 -6.27 2.30 -3.57
CA ASN A 185 -5.23 1.46 -3.00
C ASN A 185 -3.89 1.89 -3.60
N VAL A 186 -2.99 2.32 -2.72
CA VAL A 186 -1.68 2.86 -3.09
C VAL A 186 -0.64 1.77 -2.95
N GLU A 187 -0.02 1.41 -4.04
CA GLU A 187 1.07 0.43 -4.11
C GLU A 187 2.36 1.17 -4.50
N VAL A 188 2.93 1.94 -3.58
CA VAL A 188 4.07 2.81 -3.87
C VAL A 188 5.11 2.73 -2.76
N GLY A 189 6.36 2.49 -3.14
CA GLY A 189 7.48 2.34 -2.23
C GLY A 189 7.78 0.89 -1.89
N GLY A 190 8.62 0.70 -0.90
CA GLY A 190 9.15 -0.58 -0.46
C GLY A 190 10.62 -0.44 -0.08
N ARG A 191 11.22 -1.50 0.47
CA ARG A 191 12.62 -1.47 0.92
C ARG A 191 13.59 -1.30 -0.25
N SER A 192 14.26 -0.16 -0.27
CA SER A 192 15.19 0.24 -1.33
C SER A 192 16.10 1.36 -0.85
N SER A 193 17.06 1.79 -1.66
CA SER A 193 17.84 3.01 -1.39
C SER A 193 17.01 4.29 -1.57
N LYS A 194 15.79 4.20 -2.09
CA LYS A 194 14.88 5.32 -2.37
C LYS A 194 13.65 5.35 -1.47
N GLU A 195 13.69 4.73 -0.30
CA GLU A 195 12.55 4.70 0.65
C GLU A 195 11.99 6.10 0.92
N MET A 196 12.86 7.07 1.22
CA MET A 196 12.42 8.44 1.51
C MET A 196 11.81 9.13 0.30
N TYR A 197 12.35 8.93 -0.91
CA TYR A 197 11.78 9.48 -2.14
C TYR A 197 10.33 9.00 -2.34
N TRP A 198 10.07 7.71 -2.16
CA TRP A 198 8.72 7.14 -2.29
C TRP A 198 7.80 7.60 -1.16
N THR A 199 8.33 7.72 0.06
CA THR A 199 7.59 8.24 1.22
C THR A 199 7.12 9.68 0.99
N GLU A 200 8.03 10.56 0.54
CA GLU A 200 7.73 11.96 0.22
C GLU A 200 6.75 12.08 -0.95
N ARG A 201 6.90 11.23 -1.97
CA ARG A 201 5.97 11.17 -3.10
C ARG A 201 4.56 10.80 -2.64
N ASN A 202 4.42 9.81 -1.77
CA ASN A 202 3.16 9.43 -1.15
C ASN A 202 2.56 10.56 -0.32
N ALA A 203 3.36 11.23 0.51
CA ALA A 203 2.89 12.36 1.32
C ALA A 203 2.31 13.49 0.45
N LYS A 204 3.00 13.86 -0.63
CA LYS A 204 2.51 14.83 -1.63
C LYS A 204 1.25 14.35 -2.35
N GLY A 205 1.14 13.06 -2.61
CA GLY A 205 -0.06 12.44 -3.16
C GLY A 205 -1.25 12.55 -2.22
N LEU A 206 -1.05 12.25 -0.96
CA LEU A 206 -2.09 12.40 0.08
C LEU A 206 -2.53 13.86 0.24
N GLU A 207 -1.60 14.82 0.15
CA GLU A 207 -1.91 16.24 0.21
C GLU A 207 -2.88 16.66 -0.92
N ARG A 208 -2.62 16.26 -2.17
CA ARG A 208 -3.53 16.50 -3.30
C ARG A 208 -4.86 15.79 -3.13
N ALA A 209 -4.82 14.52 -2.73
CA ALA A 209 -6.00 13.68 -2.55
C ALA A 209 -6.96 14.18 -1.47
N LEU A 210 -6.44 14.91 -0.45
CA LEU A 210 -7.27 15.55 0.57
C LEU A 210 -7.65 17.00 0.23
N PHE A 211 -6.86 17.67 -0.62
CA PHE A 211 -7.17 19.02 -1.09
C PHE A 211 -8.38 19.02 -2.04
N THR A 212 -8.40 18.13 -3.02
CA THR A 212 -9.46 18.05 -4.04
C THR A 212 -10.88 17.93 -3.44
N PRO A 213 -11.16 17.05 -2.46
CA PRO A 213 -12.49 16.98 -1.83
C PRO A 213 -12.71 18.04 -0.73
N GLY A 214 -11.79 18.99 -0.55
CA GLY A 214 -11.92 20.06 0.43
C GLY A 214 -11.80 19.59 1.89
N ILE A 215 -11.02 18.54 2.14
CA ILE A 215 -10.70 18.06 3.49
C ILE A 215 -9.51 18.85 4.05
N LEU A 216 -8.59 19.21 3.19
CA LEU A 216 -7.41 20.03 3.49
C LEU A 216 -7.48 21.34 2.67
N ALA A 217 -7.42 22.50 3.33
CA ALA A 217 -7.39 23.80 2.70
C ALA A 217 -5.97 24.40 2.80
N LEU A 218 -5.26 24.43 1.70
CA LEU A 218 -3.93 25.01 1.62
C LEU A 218 -3.99 26.45 1.11
N ASP A 219 -2.96 27.23 1.40
CA ASP A 219 -2.86 28.64 0.95
C ASP A 219 -2.75 28.77 -0.57
N ALA A 220 -2.22 27.73 -1.22
CA ALA A 220 -2.21 27.55 -2.66
C ALA A 220 -2.50 26.09 -3.00
N PRO A 221 -3.08 25.81 -4.19
CA PRO A 221 -3.24 24.43 -4.64
C PRO A 221 -1.90 23.68 -4.63
N PRO A 222 -1.87 22.42 -4.21
CA PRO A 222 -0.65 21.61 -4.32
C PRO A 222 -0.17 21.54 -5.77
N ALA A 223 1.13 21.40 -5.96
CA ALA A 223 1.68 21.17 -7.30
C ALA A 223 0.97 19.96 -7.94
N PRO A 224 0.55 20.04 -9.21
CA PRO A 224 -0.13 18.95 -9.88
C PRO A 224 0.73 17.70 -9.88
N ALA A 225 0.08 16.55 -9.84
CA ALA A 225 0.77 15.28 -10.02
C ALA A 225 1.37 15.20 -11.42
N GLU A 226 2.52 14.55 -11.55
CA GLU A 226 2.97 14.09 -12.85
C GLU A 226 1.90 13.20 -13.48
N LYS A 227 1.69 13.32 -14.79
CA LYS A 227 0.68 12.53 -15.48
C LYS A 227 1.06 11.05 -15.37
N ALA A 228 0.24 10.30 -14.67
CA ALA A 228 0.39 8.86 -14.57
C ALA A 228 0.11 8.19 -15.93
N ILE A 229 0.73 7.05 -16.16
CA ILE A 229 0.48 6.21 -17.31
C ILE A 229 -0.58 5.18 -16.92
N ASP A 230 -1.72 5.19 -17.60
CA ASP A 230 -2.70 4.11 -17.50
C ASP A 230 -2.10 2.82 -18.07
N VAL A 231 -2.28 1.72 -17.37
CA VAL A 231 -1.78 0.42 -17.81
C VAL A 231 -2.91 -0.58 -17.95
N SER A 232 -2.73 -1.48 -18.90
CA SER A 232 -3.61 -2.64 -19.11
C SER A 232 -3.47 -3.68 -18.00
N ALA A 233 -4.02 -4.87 -18.21
CA ALA A 233 -3.88 -5.99 -17.27
C ALA A 233 -2.41 -6.24 -16.89
N THR A 234 -2.18 -6.36 -15.60
CA THR A 234 -0.85 -6.62 -15.05
C THR A 234 -0.43 -8.07 -15.24
N VAL A 235 0.85 -8.31 -15.46
CA VAL A 235 1.44 -9.63 -15.57
C VAL A 235 2.46 -9.84 -14.47
N ALA A 236 2.23 -10.87 -13.67
CA ALA A 236 3.16 -11.30 -12.63
C ALA A 236 4.23 -12.23 -13.25
N MET A 237 5.45 -11.76 -13.33
CA MET A 237 6.58 -12.58 -13.76
C MET A 237 7.13 -13.34 -12.56
N ARG A 238 7.03 -14.67 -12.62
CA ARG A 238 7.43 -15.56 -11.54
C ARG A 238 8.64 -16.39 -11.91
N ALA A 239 9.43 -16.73 -10.90
CA ALA A 239 10.50 -17.70 -11.02
C ALA A 239 9.92 -19.07 -11.44
N LYS A 240 10.49 -19.72 -12.44
CA LYS A 240 10.15 -21.10 -12.84
C LYS A 240 10.93 -22.12 -12.01
N VAL A 241 12.07 -21.70 -11.48
CA VAL A 241 13.00 -22.51 -10.68
C VAL A 241 13.47 -21.71 -9.46
N GLY A 242 13.89 -22.40 -8.41
CA GLY A 242 14.57 -21.77 -7.27
C GLY A 242 16.04 -21.50 -7.56
N GLY A 243 16.65 -20.57 -6.83
CA GLY A 243 18.06 -20.25 -6.98
C GLY A 243 18.41 -18.86 -6.44
N ILE A 244 19.52 -18.30 -6.90
CA ILE A 244 19.94 -16.94 -6.57
C ILE A 244 19.39 -15.99 -7.65
N PHE A 245 18.46 -15.13 -7.27
CA PHE A 245 18.00 -14.06 -8.15
C PHE A 245 19.01 -12.90 -8.15
N VAL A 246 19.39 -12.46 -9.36
CA VAL A 246 20.28 -11.33 -9.59
C VAL A 246 19.55 -10.33 -10.48
N PRO A 247 19.15 -9.14 -9.98
CA PRO A 247 18.57 -8.10 -10.83
C PRO A 247 19.63 -7.53 -11.75
N THR A 248 19.32 -7.36 -13.04
CA THR A 248 20.15 -6.63 -14.01
C THR A 248 19.74 -5.14 -14.05
N LEU A 249 18.44 -4.88 -13.90
CA LEU A 249 17.93 -3.52 -13.79
C LEU A 249 18.16 -2.97 -12.39
N ARG A 250 18.41 -1.66 -12.34
CA ARG A 250 18.50 -0.93 -11.08
C ARG A 250 17.11 -0.58 -10.55
N GLU A 251 17.00 -0.35 -9.26
CA GLU A 251 15.72 -0.01 -8.60
C GLU A 251 15.07 1.30 -9.10
N ASP A 252 15.85 2.19 -9.74
CA ASP A 252 15.34 3.43 -10.35
C ASP A 252 14.57 3.20 -11.66
N THR A 253 14.55 1.98 -12.18
CA THR A 253 13.66 1.59 -13.28
C THR A 253 12.22 1.33 -12.84
N VAL A 254 11.95 1.13 -11.55
CA VAL A 254 10.59 1.05 -11.05
C VAL A 254 9.87 2.38 -11.27
N GLY A 255 8.67 2.33 -11.82
CA GLY A 255 7.92 3.52 -12.22
C GLY A 255 8.29 4.06 -13.61
N THR A 256 9.12 3.34 -14.38
CA THR A 256 9.49 3.72 -15.75
C THR A 256 9.07 2.67 -16.77
N ILE A 257 9.25 3.01 -18.05
CA ILE A 257 9.03 2.11 -19.19
C ILE A 257 10.38 1.59 -19.68
N VAL A 258 10.46 0.29 -19.96
CA VAL A 258 11.61 -0.33 -20.61
C VAL A 258 11.22 -0.97 -21.94
N PRO A 259 12.10 -0.98 -22.98
CA PRO A 259 11.79 -1.56 -24.28
C PRO A 259 11.83 -3.08 -24.25
N THR A 260 11.21 -3.71 -25.26
CA THR A 260 11.23 -5.17 -25.45
C THR A 260 12.65 -5.72 -25.50
N GLY A 261 12.84 -6.92 -24.97
CA GLY A 261 14.14 -7.58 -24.96
C GLY A 261 15.13 -7.08 -23.91
N THR A 262 14.81 -6.00 -23.18
CA THR A 262 15.64 -5.56 -22.06
C THR A 262 15.78 -6.70 -21.04
N GLU A 263 17.00 -7.12 -20.75
CA GLU A 263 17.26 -8.05 -19.66
C GLU A 263 16.99 -7.38 -18.32
N MET A 264 16.07 -7.95 -17.54
CA MET A 264 15.64 -7.38 -16.26
C MET A 264 16.36 -8.03 -15.08
N GLY A 265 16.71 -9.31 -15.21
CA GLY A 265 17.39 -10.08 -14.18
C GLY A 265 17.46 -11.55 -14.53
N LYS A 266 18.13 -12.33 -13.69
CA LYS A 266 18.32 -13.76 -13.90
C LYS A 266 18.32 -14.56 -12.62
N ILE A 267 18.13 -15.87 -12.75
CA ILE A 267 18.28 -16.83 -11.66
C ILE A 267 19.49 -17.70 -11.97
N LEU A 268 20.37 -17.79 -10.98
CA LEU A 268 21.55 -18.66 -11.01
C LEU A 268 21.33 -19.87 -10.12
N ASP A 269 21.92 -21.00 -10.49
CA ASP A 269 21.95 -22.19 -9.65
C ASP A 269 22.67 -21.90 -8.32
N LEU A 270 22.12 -22.38 -7.21
CA LEU A 270 22.63 -22.09 -5.88
C LEU A 270 24.05 -22.64 -5.64
N HIS A 271 24.44 -23.72 -6.32
CA HIS A 271 25.69 -24.43 -6.09
C HIS A 271 26.75 -24.16 -7.17
N THR A 272 26.32 -24.09 -8.45
CA THR A 272 27.24 -23.96 -9.59
C THR A 272 27.32 -22.55 -10.13
N LEU A 273 26.37 -21.68 -9.77
CA LEU A 273 26.16 -20.34 -10.33
C LEU A 273 25.85 -20.34 -11.84
N ALA A 274 25.53 -21.50 -12.40
CA ALA A 274 25.08 -21.59 -13.79
C ALA A 274 23.74 -20.83 -13.96
N GLU A 275 23.56 -20.19 -15.12
CA GLU A 275 22.33 -19.48 -15.42
C GLU A 275 21.17 -20.46 -15.68
N LEU A 276 20.09 -20.33 -14.94
CA LEU A 276 18.91 -21.20 -15.02
C LEU A 276 17.74 -20.54 -15.72
N GLN A 277 17.57 -19.21 -15.52
CA GLN A 277 16.46 -18.45 -16.10
C GLN A 277 16.86 -17.00 -16.29
N VAL A 278 16.44 -16.40 -17.42
CA VAL A 278 16.55 -14.97 -17.67
C VAL A 278 15.15 -14.37 -17.76
N PHE A 279 14.97 -13.19 -17.19
CA PHE A 279 13.77 -12.36 -17.31
C PHE A 279 14.03 -11.26 -18.32
N THR A 280 13.19 -11.16 -19.33
CA THR A 280 13.27 -10.12 -20.36
C THR A 280 11.94 -9.37 -20.48
N ALA A 281 12.00 -8.08 -20.77
CA ALA A 281 10.83 -7.24 -21.00
C ALA A 281 10.09 -7.73 -22.27
N PRO A 282 8.79 -8.11 -22.16
CA PRO A 282 8.10 -8.77 -23.27
C PRO A 282 7.40 -7.81 -24.24
N TYR A 283 7.19 -6.54 -23.84
CA TYR A 283 6.42 -5.58 -24.63
C TYR A 283 7.31 -4.51 -25.24
N GLU A 284 6.89 -3.93 -26.37
CA GLU A 284 7.57 -2.77 -26.98
C GLU A 284 7.78 -1.65 -25.94
N GLN A 285 6.78 -1.45 -25.09
CA GLN A 285 6.82 -0.61 -23.91
C GLN A 285 6.36 -1.43 -22.70
N THR A 286 7.30 -1.80 -21.84
CA THR A 286 7.02 -2.58 -20.62
C THR A 286 7.04 -1.64 -19.40
N ALA A 287 5.88 -1.45 -18.76
CA ALA A 287 5.76 -0.69 -17.53
C ALA A 287 6.29 -1.51 -16.34
N MET A 288 7.30 -0.99 -15.65
CA MET A 288 7.93 -1.62 -14.48
C MET A 288 7.18 -1.23 -13.21
N MET A 289 6.15 -2.00 -12.85
CA MET A 289 5.27 -1.68 -11.73
C MET A 289 5.82 -2.15 -10.38
N LEU A 290 6.50 -3.28 -10.36
CA LEU A 290 7.15 -3.88 -9.19
C LEU A 290 8.41 -4.60 -9.61
N MET A 291 9.44 -4.50 -8.77
CA MET A 291 10.63 -5.35 -8.87
C MET A 291 11.22 -5.71 -7.51
N ARG A 292 11.95 -6.84 -7.49
CA ARG A 292 12.92 -7.16 -6.43
C ARG A 292 14.23 -6.45 -6.74
N PRO A 293 14.69 -5.51 -5.92
CA PRO A 293 15.92 -4.76 -6.21
C PRO A 293 17.19 -5.43 -5.68
N GLN A 294 17.08 -6.44 -4.80
CA GLN A 294 18.22 -7.07 -4.14
C GLN A 294 18.58 -8.42 -4.75
N ILE A 295 19.87 -8.77 -4.69
CA ILE A 295 20.31 -10.15 -4.87
C ILE A 295 19.80 -10.97 -3.67
N CYS A 296 19.10 -12.05 -3.93
CA CYS A 296 18.52 -12.90 -2.87
C CYS A 296 18.29 -14.33 -3.36
N THR A 297 18.22 -15.25 -2.43
CA THR A 297 17.69 -16.59 -2.71
C THR A 297 16.17 -16.53 -2.86
N ILE A 298 15.65 -17.22 -3.86
CA ILE A 298 14.22 -17.33 -4.12
C ILE A 298 13.82 -18.77 -4.39
N GLU A 299 12.59 -19.10 -4.10
CA GLU A 299 11.97 -20.37 -4.48
C GLU A 299 11.35 -20.30 -5.86
N GLY A 300 11.11 -21.47 -6.47
CA GLY A 300 10.25 -21.58 -7.64
C GLY A 300 8.87 -20.98 -7.32
N SER A 301 8.21 -20.37 -8.30
CA SER A 301 6.97 -19.60 -8.18
C SER A 301 7.05 -18.23 -7.48
N ALA A 302 8.20 -17.84 -6.91
CA ALA A 302 8.37 -16.52 -6.30
C ALA A 302 8.09 -15.40 -7.31
N LEU A 303 7.33 -14.38 -6.90
CA LEU A 303 7.10 -13.17 -7.69
C LEU A 303 8.40 -12.37 -7.77
N VAL A 304 8.80 -12.00 -8.99
CA VAL A 304 10.03 -11.24 -9.24
C VAL A 304 9.70 -9.84 -9.77
N TYR A 305 8.82 -9.77 -10.75
CA TYR A 305 8.35 -8.52 -11.36
C TYR A 305 6.83 -8.52 -11.50
N LEU A 306 6.24 -7.34 -11.33
CA LEU A 306 4.91 -7.04 -11.83
C LEU A 306 5.08 -6.02 -12.96
N ILE A 307 4.61 -6.37 -14.14
CA ILE A 307 4.73 -5.55 -15.33
C ILE A 307 3.37 -5.36 -15.99
N ALA A 308 3.28 -4.37 -16.87
CA ALA A 308 2.09 -4.17 -17.69
C ALA A 308 2.47 -3.55 -19.03
N LYS A 309 1.52 -3.51 -19.95
CA LYS A 309 1.58 -2.72 -21.17
C LYS A 309 0.87 -1.40 -20.90
N PRO A 310 1.44 -0.22 -21.28
CA PRO A 310 0.71 1.03 -21.34
C PRO A 310 -0.59 0.87 -22.14
N ALA A 311 -1.69 1.49 -21.67
CA ALA A 311 -3.00 1.42 -22.31
C ALA A 311 -3.11 2.34 -23.53
#